data_87a3de9148cfb70fcb62cec48eb0d80b
#
_entry.id   87a3de9148cfb70fcb62cec48eb0d80b
#
_cell.length_a   1.000
_cell.length_b   1.000
_cell.length_c   1.000
_cell.angle_alpha   90.00
_cell.angle_beta   90.00
_cell.angle_gamma   90.00
#
_symmetry.space_group_name_H-M   'P 1'
#
loop_
_entity.id
_entity.type
_entity.pdbx_description
1 polymer ?
#
loop_
_entity_poly.entity_id
_entity_poly.type
_entity_poly.pdbx_seq_one_letter_code
_entity_poly.pdbx_strand_id
1 'polypeptide(L)'
;MFKKFILLSFLLLLSTVLKAQETIPFRLTKHNNIIVKTLVNQKDSLHLMFQIAMEECSVSPERTRKTDHIVFKNEISDGNTVKIGTKEYKNIRFFDNEFTGHESDGKIGTGIFKDQYFKIDYDNSQFVVYNQKPDLKDYEEIDLLFENGQFFVGADNIIKDKQQEAYFLLQSGYSGGLLYSDQFAEDHHLNENLKIIGEKKVTNSSGKVLYTKQGILPFFKIGNFVLKDVTAAFFTGEIKNQKTNYIAADVMRRFNWIFDADRRKVYIRKACILMLLTIK
;
A
#
# COMPACT_ATOMS: atom_id res chain seq x y z
N MET A 1 14.86 -53.91 0.35
CA MET A 1 15.55 -52.61 0.13
C MET A 1 14.83 -51.68 -0.85
N PHE A 2 14.37 -52.15 -1.96
CA PHE A 2 13.66 -51.29 -3.02
C PHE A 2 12.46 -50.50 -2.52
N LYS A 3 11.57 -51.07 -1.68
CA LYS A 3 10.38 -50.34 -1.16
C LYS A 3 10.71 -49.15 -0.25
N LYS A 4 11.83 -49.19 0.51
CA LYS A 4 12.27 -48.05 1.34
C LYS A 4 12.87 -46.94 0.51
N PHE A 5 13.48 -47.25 -0.62
CA PHE A 5 14.05 -46.23 -1.55
C PHE A 5 12.94 -45.46 -2.30
N ILE A 6 11.87 -46.14 -2.70
CA ILE A 6 10.71 -45.51 -3.35
C ILE A 6 9.97 -44.57 -2.39
N LEU A 7 9.82 -44.95 -1.13
CA LEU A 7 9.17 -44.12 -0.11
C LEU A 7 9.99 -42.87 0.22
N LEU A 8 11.32 -43.00 0.30
CA LEU A 8 12.23 -41.87 0.53
C LEU A 8 12.26 -40.90 -0.64
N SER A 9 12.22 -41.42 -1.89
CA SER A 9 12.12 -40.61 -3.09
C SER A 9 10.79 -39.86 -3.21
N PHE A 10 9.69 -40.46 -2.75
CA PHE A 10 8.38 -39.81 -2.73
C PHE A 10 8.28 -38.73 -1.65
N LEU A 11 8.91 -38.92 -0.48
CA LEU A 11 9.03 -37.88 0.55
C LEU A 11 9.89 -36.69 0.09
N LEU A 12 10.95 -36.92 -0.66
CA LEU A 12 11.79 -35.85 -1.21
C LEU A 12 11.07 -35.04 -2.30
N LEU A 13 10.23 -35.70 -3.11
CA LEU A 13 9.39 -35.00 -4.11
C LEU A 13 8.27 -34.17 -3.46
N LEU A 14 7.70 -34.59 -2.34
CA LEU A 14 6.71 -33.78 -1.60
C LEU A 14 7.35 -32.53 -0.94
N SER A 15 8.63 -32.55 -0.59
CA SER A 15 9.30 -31.40 0.02
C SER A 15 9.62 -30.27 -0.98
N THR A 16 9.60 -30.53 -2.28
CA THR A 16 9.85 -29.51 -3.32
C THR A 16 8.60 -28.74 -3.74
N VAL A 17 7.40 -29.20 -3.40
CA VAL A 17 6.12 -28.56 -3.74
C VAL A 17 5.74 -27.42 -2.76
N LEU A 18 6.43 -27.34 -1.60
CA LEU A 18 6.06 -26.42 -0.50
C LEU A 18 6.64 -25.00 -0.57
N LYS A 19 7.30 -24.60 -1.67
CA LYS A 19 7.77 -23.22 -1.86
C LYS A 19 6.99 -22.44 -2.93
N ALA A 20 5.68 -22.58 -2.96
CA ALA A 20 4.83 -21.83 -3.88
C ALA A 20 4.65 -20.36 -3.49
N GLN A 21 5.04 -19.98 -2.27
CA GLN A 21 4.89 -18.62 -1.76
C GLN A 21 6.04 -18.23 -0.84
N GLU A 22 6.29 -16.92 -0.76
CA GLU A 22 7.24 -16.32 0.19
C GLU A 22 6.50 -15.32 1.07
N THR A 23 6.82 -15.30 2.35
CA THR A 23 6.28 -14.33 3.31
C THR A 23 7.34 -13.32 3.72
N ILE A 24 6.97 -12.04 3.70
CA ILE A 24 7.83 -10.92 4.06
C ILE A 24 7.15 -10.17 5.21
N PRO A 25 7.64 -10.27 6.45
CA PRO A 25 7.01 -9.59 7.57
C PRO A 25 7.17 -8.07 7.46
N PHE A 26 6.14 -7.36 7.91
CA PHE A 26 6.18 -5.91 8.07
C PHE A 26 5.65 -5.49 9.45
N ARG A 27 5.85 -4.25 9.82
CA ARG A 27 5.15 -3.63 10.95
C ARG A 27 4.32 -2.44 10.48
N LEU A 28 3.25 -2.15 11.20
CA LEU A 28 2.49 -0.92 11.02
C LEU A 28 3.01 0.14 11.99
N THR A 29 3.12 1.38 11.50
CA THR A 29 3.33 2.55 12.36
C THR A 29 2.02 2.94 13.04
N LYS A 30 2.07 3.85 14.01
CA LYS A 30 0.86 4.49 14.59
C LYS A 30 0.02 5.26 13.55
N HIS A 31 0.58 5.51 12.39
CA HIS A 31 -0.06 6.18 11.24
C HIS A 31 -0.54 5.21 10.17
N ASN A 32 -0.61 3.90 10.48
CA ASN A 32 -1.02 2.83 9.57
C ASN A 32 -0.08 2.60 8.38
N ASN A 33 1.10 3.22 8.34
CA ASN A 33 2.06 2.98 7.28
C ASN A 33 2.78 1.65 7.49
N ILE A 34 3.00 0.93 6.41
CA ILE A 34 3.72 -0.34 6.41
C ILE A 34 5.22 -0.06 6.36
N ILE A 35 5.99 -0.63 7.28
CA ILE A 35 7.45 -0.55 7.31
C ILE A 35 8.04 -1.94 7.14
N VAL A 36 8.98 -2.07 6.20
CA VAL A 36 9.77 -3.28 5.98
C VAL A 36 11.24 -3.05 6.33
N LYS A 37 11.88 -4.07 6.90
CA LYS A 37 13.34 -4.08 7.08
C LYS A 37 13.99 -4.57 5.80
N THR A 38 14.96 -3.81 5.30
CA THR A 38 15.67 -4.12 4.08
C THR A 38 17.18 -4.10 4.29
N LEU A 39 17.91 -4.84 3.47
CA LEU A 39 19.36 -4.74 3.37
C LEU A 39 19.69 -4.37 1.93
N VAL A 40 20.18 -3.15 1.72
CA VAL A 40 20.52 -2.62 0.40
C VAL A 40 22.00 -2.84 0.13
N ASN A 41 22.32 -3.33 -1.08
CA ASN A 41 23.67 -3.62 -1.55
C ASN A 41 24.49 -4.47 -0.56
N GLN A 42 23.79 -5.36 0.20
CA GLN A 42 24.37 -6.23 1.24
C GLN A 42 25.08 -5.48 2.38
N LYS A 43 24.84 -4.18 2.53
CA LYS A 43 25.56 -3.30 3.46
C LYS A 43 24.61 -2.39 4.27
N ASP A 44 23.76 -1.62 3.59
CA ASP A 44 22.95 -0.60 4.23
C ASP A 44 21.63 -1.19 4.74
N SER A 45 21.47 -1.26 6.05
CA SER A 45 20.25 -1.76 6.68
C SER A 45 19.26 -0.60 6.87
N LEU A 46 18.15 -0.61 6.13
CA LEU A 46 17.16 0.46 6.11
C LEU A 46 15.77 -0.03 6.56
N HIS A 47 14.99 0.86 7.13
CA HIS A 47 13.57 0.70 7.31
C HIS A 47 12.83 1.51 6.25
N LEU A 48 12.25 0.83 5.25
CA LEU A 48 11.57 1.50 4.16
C LEU A 48 10.05 1.41 4.32
N MET A 49 9.38 2.53 4.08
CA MET A 49 7.92 2.59 4.05
C MET A 49 7.41 2.05 2.71
N PHE A 50 6.55 1.04 2.75
CA PHE A 50 5.91 0.55 1.53
C PHE A 50 4.93 1.58 1.00
N GLN A 51 5.18 2.02 -0.23
CA GLN A 51 4.36 3.00 -0.94
C GLN A 51 3.75 2.36 -2.18
N ILE A 52 2.46 2.02 -2.12
CA ILE A 52 1.77 1.35 -3.21
C ILE A 52 1.60 2.24 -4.45
N ALA A 53 1.65 3.56 -4.28
CA ALA A 53 1.49 4.53 -5.36
C ALA A 53 2.81 4.85 -6.11
N MET A 54 3.85 4.03 -5.96
CA MET A 54 5.10 4.15 -6.72
C MET A 54 5.67 2.78 -7.07
N GLU A 55 6.51 2.71 -8.08
CA GLU A 55 7.18 1.47 -8.47
C GLU A 55 8.59 1.37 -7.87
N GLU A 56 9.35 2.45 -7.87
CA GLU A 56 10.75 2.48 -7.46
C GLU A 56 10.90 2.64 -5.94
N CYS A 57 12.14 2.82 -5.51
CA CYS A 57 12.48 3.12 -4.13
C CYS A 57 12.99 4.56 -3.99
N SER A 58 13.01 5.06 -2.76
CA SER A 58 13.65 6.34 -2.45
C SER A 58 14.29 6.34 -1.07
N VAL A 59 15.19 7.29 -0.83
CA VAL A 59 15.72 7.60 0.49
C VAL A 59 15.30 8.99 0.93
N SER A 60 15.03 9.13 2.21
CA SER A 60 14.61 10.40 2.82
C SER A 60 15.83 11.24 3.24
N PRO A 61 15.78 12.58 3.07
CA PRO A 61 16.78 13.47 3.63
C PRO A 61 16.78 13.43 5.19
N GLU A 62 15.67 13.04 5.80
CA GLU A 62 15.51 12.90 7.26
C GLU A 62 15.82 11.47 7.77
N ARG A 63 16.41 10.60 6.93
CA ARG A 63 16.78 9.24 7.34
C ARG A 63 17.72 9.24 8.52
N THR A 64 17.55 8.27 9.40
CA THR A 64 18.44 8.10 10.58
C THR A 64 19.55 7.09 10.34
N ARG A 65 19.41 6.23 9.33
CA ARG A 65 20.39 5.18 8.99
C ARG A 65 21.28 5.60 7.83
N LYS A 66 22.50 5.09 7.84
CA LYS A 66 23.46 5.36 6.79
C LYS A 66 23.06 4.68 5.48
N THR A 67 23.36 5.35 4.37
CA THR A 67 23.15 4.88 2.99
C THR A 67 24.44 5.00 2.19
N ASP A 68 25.58 4.66 2.81
CA ASP A 68 26.92 4.89 2.26
C ASP A 68 27.20 4.05 0.99
N HIS A 69 26.41 2.98 0.77
CA HIS A 69 26.58 2.08 -0.38
C HIS A 69 25.48 2.26 -1.44
N ILE A 70 24.60 3.26 -1.30
CA ILE A 70 23.66 3.69 -2.33
C ILE A 70 24.29 4.92 -3.01
N VAL A 71 24.88 4.70 -4.19
CA VAL A 71 25.63 5.75 -4.89
C VAL A 71 24.71 6.53 -5.82
N PHE A 72 24.46 7.78 -5.49
CA PHE A 72 23.60 8.66 -6.29
C PHE A 72 24.40 9.45 -7.32
N LYS A 73 23.83 9.58 -8.52
CA LYS A 73 24.27 10.46 -9.58
C LYS A 73 23.06 11.25 -10.06
N ASN A 74 23.08 12.57 -9.87
CA ASN A 74 21.91 13.43 -10.14
C ASN A 74 20.62 12.91 -9.50
N GLU A 75 20.68 12.64 -8.18
CA GLU A 75 19.56 12.15 -7.35
C GLU A 75 19.01 10.76 -7.73
N ILE A 76 19.67 10.03 -8.62
CA ILE A 76 19.27 8.68 -9.04
C ILE A 76 20.41 7.69 -8.74
N SER A 77 20.05 6.54 -8.20
CA SER A 77 20.94 5.39 -8.02
C SER A 77 20.31 4.16 -8.66
N ASP A 78 20.94 3.65 -9.71
CA ASP A 78 20.50 2.46 -10.43
C ASP A 78 21.30 1.20 -10.04
N GLY A 79 20.74 0.03 -10.38
CA GLY A 79 21.43 -1.26 -10.26
C GLY A 79 21.60 -1.76 -8.83
N ASN A 80 20.88 -1.20 -7.86
CA ASN A 80 20.98 -1.65 -6.48
C ASN A 80 20.33 -3.03 -6.29
N THR A 81 20.77 -3.73 -5.23
CA THR A 81 20.12 -4.93 -4.73
C THR A 81 19.38 -4.60 -3.43
N VAL A 82 18.18 -5.14 -3.25
CA VAL A 82 17.42 -5.00 -2.01
C VAL A 82 17.02 -6.37 -1.53
N LYS A 83 17.51 -6.75 -0.36
CA LYS A 83 17.10 -7.99 0.31
C LYS A 83 16.02 -7.67 1.33
N ILE A 84 14.92 -8.43 1.26
CA ILE A 84 13.78 -8.34 2.19
C ILE A 84 13.44 -9.77 2.61
N GLY A 85 13.52 -10.06 3.91
CA GLY A 85 13.40 -11.43 4.37
C GLY A 85 14.50 -12.32 3.79
N THR A 86 14.10 -13.37 3.08
CA THR A 86 15.03 -14.30 2.40
C THR A 86 15.30 -13.94 0.95
N LYS A 87 14.46 -13.08 0.34
CA LYS A 87 14.51 -12.77 -1.08
C LYS A 87 15.36 -11.55 -1.39
N GLU A 88 16.14 -11.63 -2.46
CA GLU A 88 16.93 -10.53 -3.01
C GLU A 88 16.35 -10.09 -4.35
N TYR A 89 16.06 -8.80 -4.46
CA TYR A 89 15.59 -8.12 -5.64
C TYR A 89 16.75 -7.35 -6.25
N LYS A 90 16.89 -7.42 -7.58
CA LYS A 90 18.03 -6.82 -8.32
C LYS A 90 17.55 -5.69 -9.22
N ASN A 91 18.49 -4.85 -9.65
CA ASN A 91 18.24 -3.72 -10.55
C ASN A 91 17.22 -2.72 -10.00
N ILE A 92 17.25 -2.51 -8.69
CA ILE A 92 16.37 -1.56 -8.03
C ILE A 92 16.93 -0.15 -8.17
N ARG A 93 16.04 0.76 -8.58
CA ARG A 93 16.31 2.21 -8.64
C ARG A 93 15.92 2.87 -7.33
N PHE A 94 16.78 3.77 -6.86
CA PHE A 94 16.50 4.67 -5.75
C PHE A 94 16.55 6.12 -6.22
N PHE A 95 15.62 6.93 -5.72
CA PHE A 95 15.65 8.39 -5.78
C PHE A 95 16.13 8.95 -4.44
N ASP A 96 16.92 10.04 -4.48
CA ASP A 96 17.31 10.77 -3.28
C ASP A 96 16.29 11.87 -2.95
N ASN A 97 16.37 12.38 -1.72
CA ASN A 97 15.65 13.57 -1.25
C ASN A 97 14.11 13.51 -1.26
N GLU A 98 13.51 12.33 -1.19
CA GLU A 98 12.07 12.19 -1.02
C GLU A 98 11.67 12.09 0.44
N PHE A 99 11.02 13.10 1.00
CA PHE A 99 10.48 13.05 2.35
C PHE A 99 9.52 11.87 2.52
N THR A 100 9.63 11.20 3.65
CA THR A 100 8.81 10.06 4.04
C THR A 100 8.22 10.27 5.42
N GLY A 101 7.34 9.38 5.85
CA GLY A 101 6.78 9.40 7.20
C GLY A 101 7.83 9.13 8.28
N HIS A 102 7.53 9.52 9.49
CA HIS A 102 8.33 9.18 10.65
C HIS A 102 8.57 7.66 10.74
N GLU A 103 9.67 7.26 11.36
CA GLU A 103 10.09 5.85 11.53
C GLU A 103 10.56 5.15 10.22
N SER A 104 10.83 5.91 9.17
CA SER A 104 11.25 5.38 7.87
C SER A 104 12.46 6.13 7.33
N ASP A 105 13.40 5.41 6.71
CA ASP A 105 14.58 5.97 6.06
C ASP A 105 14.34 6.33 4.59
N GLY A 106 13.20 5.91 4.05
CA GLY A 106 12.81 6.08 2.66
C GLY A 106 11.58 5.28 2.32
N LYS A 107 11.35 5.07 1.04
CA LYS A 107 10.20 4.33 0.51
C LYS A 107 10.64 3.13 -0.31
N ILE A 108 9.76 2.14 -0.41
CA ILE A 108 9.88 1.00 -1.32
C ILE A 108 8.56 0.81 -2.06
N GLY A 109 8.64 0.81 -3.37
CA GLY A 109 7.47 0.72 -4.25
C GLY A 109 7.10 -0.71 -4.63
N THR A 110 6.09 -0.83 -5.48
CA THR A 110 5.52 -2.10 -5.93
C THR A 110 6.34 -2.82 -6.98
N GLY A 111 7.33 -2.18 -7.59
CA GLY A 111 8.21 -2.76 -8.62
C GLY A 111 8.95 -4.01 -8.14
N ILE A 112 9.18 -4.17 -6.82
CA ILE A 112 9.75 -5.40 -6.26
C ILE A 112 8.85 -6.63 -6.45
N PHE A 113 7.55 -6.45 -6.68
CA PHE A 113 6.57 -7.51 -6.91
C PHE A 113 6.16 -7.62 -8.38
N LYS A 114 6.98 -7.07 -9.30
CA LYS A 114 6.69 -7.10 -10.73
C LYS A 114 6.48 -8.54 -11.21
N ASP A 115 5.49 -8.73 -12.10
CA ASP A 115 5.14 -10.01 -12.73
C ASP A 115 4.78 -11.14 -11.75
N GLN A 116 4.39 -10.80 -10.50
CA GLN A 116 4.02 -11.75 -9.47
C GLN A 116 2.66 -11.38 -8.85
N TYR A 117 1.90 -12.40 -8.42
CA TYR A 117 0.83 -12.18 -7.46
C TYR A 117 1.44 -11.78 -6.13
N PHE A 118 0.94 -10.73 -5.50
CA PHE A 118 1.34 -10.38 -4.15
C PHE A 118 0.14 -10.01 -3.29
N LYS A 119 0.20 -10.39 -2.02
CA LYS A 119 -0.81 -10.10 -1.01
C LYS A 119 -0.26 -9.11 0.01
N ILE A 120 -1.04 -8.11 0.36
CA ILE A 120 -0.88 -7.32 1.58
C ILE A 120 -1.79 -7.98 2.62
N ASP A 121 -1.20 -8.74 3.54
CA ASP A 121 -1.90 -9.46 4.60
C ASP A 121 -1.83 -8.66 5.89
N TYR A 122 -2.82 -7.83 6.12
CA TYR A 122 -2.90 -7.02 7.33
C TYR A 122 -3.21 -7.86 8.57
N ASP A 123 -3.91 -9.00 8.42
CA ASP A 123 -4.23 -9.89 9.54
C ASP A 123 -2.96 -10.49 10.17
N ASN A 124 -1.97 -10.81 9.34
CA ASN A 124 -0.72 -11.44 9.76
C ASN A 124 0.47 -10.47 9.70
N SER A 125 0.26 -9.20 9.34
CA SER A 125 1.32 -8.19 9.20
C SER A 125 2.46 -8.66 8.30
N GLN A 126 2.13 -9.12 7.08
CA GLN A 126 3.10 -9.63 6.12
C GLN A 126 2.67 -9.39 4.68
N PHE A 127 3.62 -9.31 3.77
CA PHE A 127 3.37 -9.59 2.36
C PHE A 127 3.50 -11.09 2.11
N VAL A 128 2.67 -11.59 1.19
CA VAL A 128 2.83 -12.93 0.63
C VAL A 128 3.02 -12.79 -0.87
N VAL A 129 4.12 -13.31 -1.39
CA VAL A 129 4.44 -13.30 -2.82
C VAL A 129 4.24 -14.71 -3.36
N TYR A 130 3.47 -14.82 -4.43
CA TYR A 130 3.11 -16.10 -5.02
C TYR A 130 3.76 -16.27 -6.39
N ASN A 131 4.30 -17.45 -6.65
CA ASN A 131 4.89 -17.82 -7.94
C ASN A 131 3.82 -18.24 -8.97
N GLN A 132 2.58 -18.46 -8.52
CA GLN A 132 1.43 -18.82 -9.34
C GLN A 132 0.15 -18.27 -8.72
N LYS A 133 -0.96 -18.27 -9.46
CA LYS A 133 -2.25 -17.79 -8.97
C LYS A 133 -2.62 -18.47 -7.64
N PRO A 134 -2.86 -17.72 -6.55
CA PRO A 134 -3.27 -18.28 -5.27
C PRO A 134 -4.75 -18.72 -5.29
N ASP A 135 -5.20 -19.40 -4.23
CA ASP A 135 -6.62 -19.63 -3.99
C ASP A 135 -7.31 -18.30 -3.64
N LEU A 136 -8.34 -17.95 -4.40
CA LEU A 136 -9.07 -16.69 -4.31
C LEU A 136 -10.53 -16.87 -3.87
N LYS A 137 -10.93 -18.08 -3.46
CA LYS A 137 -12.31 -18.45 -3.17
C LYS A 137 -13.03 -17.50 -2.21
N ASP A 138 -12.31 -16.97 -1.19
CA ASP A 138 -12.88 -16.10 -0.16
C ASP A 138 -12.65 -14.62 -0.43
N TYR A 139 -12.20 -14.27 -1.63
CA TYR A 139 -11.90 -12.91 -2.04
C TYR A 139 -12.90 -12.44 -3.08
N GLU A 140 -13.23 -11.17 -3.03
CA GLU A 140 -13.99 -10.47 -4.07
C GLU A 140 -13.04 -9.90 -5.10
N GLU A 141 -13.31 -10.17 -6.37
CA GLU A 141 -12.58 -9.63 -7.51
C GLU A 141 -13.07 -8.23 -7.86
N ILE A 142 -12.13 -7.30 -8.04
CA ILE A 142 -12.37 -5.92 -8.44
C ILE A 142 -11.46 -5.58 -9.62
N ASP A 143 -12.00 -4.85 -10.59
CA ASP A 143 -11.21 -4.31 -11.69
C ASP A 143 -10.15 -3.33 -11.18
N LEU A 144 -8.93 -3.51 -11.66
CA LEU A 144 -7.79 -2.68 -11.33
C LEU A 144 -7.32 -1.94 -12.58
N LEU A 145 -7.31 -0.62 -12.53
CA LEU A 145 -6.64 0.20 -13.53
C LEU A 145 -5.19 0.44 -13.06
N PHE A 146 -4.23 0.03 -13.87
CA PHE A 146 -2.81 0.27 -13.62
C PHE A 146 -2.28 1.23 -14.67
N GLU A 147 -1.90 2.41 -14.23
CA GLU A 147 -1.42 3.49 -15.09
C GLU A 147 -0.25 4.21 -14.45
N ASN A 148 0.85 4.42 -15.19
CA ASN A 148 2.05 5.11 -14.73
C ASN A 148 2.60 4.59 -13.39
N GLY A 149 2.60 3.27 -13.20
CA GLY A 149 3.07 2.64 -11.95
C GLY A 149 2.11 2.75 -10.77
N GLN A 150 0.89 3.20 -10.99
CA GLN A 150 -0.11 3.48 -9.96
C GLN A 150 -1.36 2.62 -10.12
N PHE A 151 -1.94 2.23 -8.99
CA PHE A 151 -3.14 1.38 -8.93
C PHE A 151 -4.38 2.18 -8.61
N PHE A 152 -5.39 2.08 -9.46
CA PHE A 152 -6.69 2.72 -9.26
C PHE A 152 -7.79 1.68 -9.18
N VAL A 153 -8.76 1.91 -8.30
CA VAL A 153 -9.98 1.10 -8.17
C VAL A 153 -11.22 2.00 -8.19
N GLY A 154 -12.29 1.50 -8.78
CA GLY A 154 -13.59 2.15 -8.70
C GLY A 154 -14.24 1.91 -7.33
N ALA A 155 -14.88 2.95 -6.78
CA ALA A 155 -15.63 2.84 -5.54
C ALA A 155 -16.74 3.88 -5.46
N ASP A 156 -17.76 3.60 -4.63
CA ASP A 156 -18.95 4.45 -4.46
C ASP A 156 -18.88 5.24 -3.16
N ASN A 157 -19.16 6.51 -3.24
CA ASN A 157 -19.35 7.43 -2.12
C ASN A 157 -20.84 7.69 -1.93
N ILE A 158 -21.38 7.47 -0.75
CA ILE A 158 -22.78 7.76 -0.49
C ILE A 158 -22.86 9.07 0.29
N ILE A 159 -23.25 10.13 -0.43
CA ILE A 159 -23.33 11.50 0.05
C ILE A 159 -24.78 11.95 -0.05
N LYS A 160 -25.41 12.28 1.09
CA LYS A 160 -26.85 12.63 1.15
C LYS A 160 -27.73 11.61 0.40
N ASP A 161 -27.54 10.34 0.68
CA ASP A 161 -28.26 9.20 0.10
C ASP A 161 -28.11 9.05 -1.43
N LYS A 162 -27.18 9.77 -2.03
CA LYS A 162 -26.83 9.64 -3.46
C LYS A 162 -25.51 8.91 -3.60
N GLN A 163 -25.51 7.89 -4.44
CA GLN A 163 -24.30 7.17 -4.82
C GLN A 163 -23.51 8.00 -5.86
N GLN A 164 -22.24 8.19 -5.58
CA GLN A 164 -21.28 8.91 -6.43
C GLN A 164 -20.12 7.99 -6.69
N GLU A 165 -20.02 7.44 -7.89
CA GLU A 165 -18.91 6.61 -8.29
C GLU A 165 -17.69 7.47 -8.62
N ALA A 166 -16.51 7.01 -8.22
CA ALA A 166 -15.24 7.62 -8.57
C ALA A 166 -14.10 6.59 -8.59
N TYR A 167 -13.05 6.91 -9.34
CA TYR A 167 -11.78 6.19 -9.26
C TYR A 167 -10.90 6.74 -8.16
N PHE A 168 -10.23 5.83 -7.46
CA PHE A 168 -9.35 6.12 -6.34
C PHE A 168 -7.99 5.50 -6.56
N LEU A 169 -6.95 6.30 -6.44
CA LEU A 169 -5.57 5.83 -6.32
C LEU A 169 -5.39 5.16 -4.95
N LEU A 170 -4.83 3.96 -4.92
CA LEU A 170 -4.39 3.33 -3.68
C LEU A 170 -3.14 4.05 -3.16
N GLN A 171 -3.19 4.56 -1.90
CA GLN A 171 -2.14 5.42 -1.35
C GLN A 171 -1.80 5.03 0.09
N SER A 172 -0.83 4.10 0.27
CA SER A 172 -0.43 3.60 1.60
C SER A 172 0.41 4.59 2.42
N GLY A 173 0.91 5.66 1.81
CA GLY A 173 1.71 6.68 2.49
C GLY A 173 0.89 7.75 3.22
N TYR A 174 -0.38 7.97 2.85
CA TYR A 174 -1.27 8.87 3.55
C TYR A 174 -2.04 8.12 4.65
N SER A 175 -1.96 8.59 5.89
CA SER A 175 -2.47 7.89 7.08
C SER A 175 -3.99 7.92 7.26
N GLY A 176 -4.71 8.77 6.50
CA GLY A 176 -6.17 8.94 6.60
C GLY A 176 -6.95 7.79 5.96
N GLY A 177 -8.29 7.96 5.92
CA GLY A 177 -9.20 7.03 5.23
C GLY A 177 -9.28 7.33 3.73
N LEU A 178 -9.90 8.44 3.38
CA LEU A 178 -10.03 8.95 2.02
C LEU A 178 -9.41 10.34 1.94
N LEU A 179 -8.85 10.69 0.78
CA LEU A 179 -8.50 12.05 0.42
C LEU A 179 -9.10 12.34 -0.95
N TYR A 180 -9.95 13.35 -1.02
CA TYR A 180 -10.61 13.69 -2.27
C TYR A 180 -9.80 14.68 -3.10
N SER A 181 -9.95 14.59 -4.42
CA SER A 181 -9.50 15.62 -5.34
C SER A 181 -10.25 16.93 -5.08
N ASP A 182 -9.63 18.04 -5.43
CA ASP A 182 -10.24 19.37 -5.27
C ASP A 182 -11.56 19.46 -6.07
N GLN A 183 -11.54 18.91 -7.30
CA GLN A 183 -12.72 18.89 -8.16
C GLN A 183 -13.87 18.06 -7.55
N PHE A 184 -13.57 16.84 -7.06
CA PHE A 184 -14.62 16.02 -6.43
C PHE A 184 -15.18 16.68 -5.19
N ALA A 185 -14.33 17.33 -4.38
CA ALA A 185 -14.75 18.03 -3.17
C ALA A 185 -15.67 19.22 -3.47
N GLU A 186 -15.40 19.96 -4.55
CA GLU A 186 -16.21 21.09 -5.01
C GLU A 186 -17.54 20.62 -5.63
N ASP A 187 -17.50 19.69 -6.58
CA ASP A 187 -18.70 19.19 -7.30
C ASP A 187 -19.73 18.57 -6.35
N HIS A 188 -19.26 17.91 -5.30
CA HIS A 188 -20.13 17.25 -4.32
C HIS A 188 -20.30 18.05 -3.02
N HIS A 189 -19.82 19.30 -2.98
CA HIS A 189 -19.96 20.21 -1.83
C HIS A 189 -19.62 19.54 -0.50
N LEU A 190 -18.43 18.89 -0.43
CA LEU A 190 -18.07 18.05 0.71
C LEU A 190 -18.03 18.83 2.03
N ASN A 191 -17.68 20.13 1.97
CA ASN A 191 -17.65 20.98 3.16
C ASN A 191 -19.03 21.13 3.83
N GLU A 192 -20.10 21.14 3.05
CA GLU A 192 -21.49 21.27 3.50
C GLU A 192 -22.16 19.91 3.72
N ASN A 193 -21.71 18.89 3.00
CA ASN A 193 -22.38 17.60 2.93
C ASN A 193 -21.79 16.54 3.85
N LEU A 194 -20.58 16.76 4.38
CA LEU A 194 -19.97 15.88 5.37
C LEU A 194 -20.05 16.49 6.77
N LYS A 195 -20.14 15.64 7.78
CA LYS A 195 -19.95 16.06 9.18
C LYS A 195 -18.47 16.37 9.38
N ILE A 196 -18.10 17.65 9.39
CA ILE A 196 -16.71 18.09 9.62
C ILE A 196 -16.35 17.84 11.08
N ILE A 197 -15.19 17.20 11.31
CA ILE A 197 -14.67 16.81 12.62
C ILE A 197 -13.37 17.52 13.00
N GLY A 198 -12.77 18.28 12.07
CA GLY A 198 -11.56 19.05 12.34
C GLY A 198 -10.78 19.41 11.10
N GLU A 199 -9.61 20.00 11.34
CA GLU A 199 -8.64 20.34 10.31
C GLU A 199 -7.28 19.73 10.68
N LYS A 200 -6.50 19.38 9.66
CA LYS A 200 -5.13 18.85 9.83
C LYS A 200 -4.15 19.55 8.93
N LYS A 201 -2.96 19.73 9.48
CA LYS A 201 -1.77 20.09 8.73
C LYS A 201 -1.11 18.80 8.23
N VAL A 202 -0.81 18.74 6.93
CA VAL A 202 -0.11 17.62 6.31
C VAL A 202 1.12 18.14 5.57
N THR A 203 2.19 17.35 5.55
CA THR A 203 3.39 17.66 4.77
C THR A 203 3.48 16.65 3.62
N ASN A 204 3.62 17.14 2.40
CA ASN A 204 3.79 16.28 1.24
C ASN A 204 5.25 15.80 1.08
N SER A 205 5.51 14.92 0.10
CA SER A 205 6.84 14.36 -0.17
C SER A 205 7.89 15.38 -0.62
N SER A 206 7.50 16.62 -0.99
CA SER A 206 8.41 17.73 -1.28
C SER A 206 8.61 18.68 -0.10
N GLY A 207 8.13 18.32 1.10
CA GLY A 207 8.26 19.14 2.31
C GLY A 207 7.27 20.31 2.41
N LYS A 208 6.35 20.48 1.44
CA LYS A 208 5.32 21.52 1.49
C LYS A 208 4.24 21.19 2.51
N VAL A 209 3.87 22.22 3.28
CA VAL A 209 2.78 22.15 4.25
C VAL A 209 1.46 22.51 3.58
N LEU A 210 0.47 21.67 3.76
CA LEU A 210 -0.88 21.80 3.24
C LEU A 210 -1.89 21.66 4.39
N TYR A 211 -3.10 22.18 4.22
CA TYR A 211 -4.17 22.08 5.19
C TYR A 211 -5.34 21.30 4.60
N THR A 212 -5.89 20.37 5.40
CA THR A 212 -7.06 19.59 5.01
C THR A 212 -8.16 19.74 6.03
N LYS A 213 -9.41 19.86 5.58
CA LYS A 213 -10.57 19.55 6.41
C LYS A 213 -10.76 18.04 6.48
N GLN A 214 -11.21 17.61 7.65
CA GLN A 214 -11.55 16.21 7.92
C GLN A 214 -13.04 16.11 8.19
N GLY A 215 -13.71 15.22 7.48
CA GLY A 215 -15.11 14.92 7.66
C GLY A 215 -15.34 13.42 7.83
N ILE A 216 -16.58 13.05 8.06
CA ILE A 216 -17.04 11.66 8.09
C ILE A 216 -17.93 11.43 6.88
N LEU A 217 -17.56 10.51 6.03
CA LEU A 217 -18.39 9.95 4.98
C LEU A 217 -19.24 8.84 5.58
N PRO A 218 -20.58 8.93 5.54
CA PRO A 218 -21.46 7.94 6.19
C PRO A 218 -21.24 6.53 5.65
N PHE A 219 -21.17 6.39 4.33
CA PHE A 219 -20.98 5.09 3.69
C PHE A 219 -20.02 5.20 2.50
N PHE A 220 -19.08 4.27 2.44
CA PHE A 220 -18.15 4.07 1.33
C PHE A 220 -18.24 2.62 0.89
N LYS A 221 -18.46 2.38 -0.41
CA LYS A 221 -18.61 1.04 -0.94
C LYS A 221 -17.48 0.73 -1.92
N ILE A 222 -16.80 -0.39 -1.70
CA ILE A 222 -15.79 -0.96 -2.61
C ILE A 222 -16.19 -2.41 -2.91
N GLY A 223 -16.45 -2.72 -4.17
CA GLY A 223 -17.09 -3.97 -4.55
C GLY A 223 -18.43 -4.14 -3.81
N ASN A 224 -18.63 -5.27 -3.16
CA ASN A 224 -19.81 -5.55 -2.33
C ASN A 224 -19.65 -5.13 -0.85
N PHE A 225 -18.48 -4.60 -0.48
CA PHE A 225 -18.22 -4.20 0.90
C PHE A 225 -18.64 -2.75 1.16
N VAL A 226 -19.53 -2.56 2.14
CA VAL A 226 -19.90 -1.25 2.63
C VAL A 226 -19.16 -0.96 3.94
N LEU A 227 -18.41 0.13 3.97
CA LEU A 227 -17.78 0.69 5.15
C LEU A 227 -18.63 1.86 5.67
N LYS A 228 -18.78 1.95 6.99
CA LYS A 228 -19.52 3.05 7.65
C LYS A 228 -18.54 4.02 8.30
N ASP A 229 -18.95 5.27 8.41
CA ASP A 229 -18.25 6.32 9.14
C ASP A 229 -16.77 6.44 8.76
N VAL A 230 -16.52 6.50 7.44
CA VAL A 230 -15.14 6.56 6.92
C VAL A 230 -14.62 8.00 7.03
N THR A 231 -13.43 8.16 7.61
CA THR A 231 -12.77 9.48 7.63
C THR A 231 -12.43 9.91 6.21
N ALA A 232 -12.81 11.11 5.86
CA ALA A 232 -12.66 11.69 4.54
C ALA A 232 -12.03 13.08 4.65
N ALA A 233 -11.03 13.36 3.85
CA ALA A 233 -10.33 14.64 3.85
C ALA A 233 -10.37 15.29 2.47
N PHE A 234 -10.24 16.60 2.44
CA PHE A 234 -10.06 17.41 1.22
C PHE A 234 -9.25 18.65 1.57
N PHE A 235 -8.50 19.17 0.60
CA PHE A 235 -7.68 20.35 0.82
C PHE A 235 -8.50 21.62 0.95
N THR A 236 -7.97 22.54 1.77
CA THR A 236 -8.53 23.88 1.99
C THR A 236 -7.42 24.93 1.81
N GLY A 237 -7.83 26.19 1.57
CA GLY A 237 -6.91 27.33 1.38
C GLY A 237 -6.55 27.57 -0.07
N GLU A 238 -5.54 28.43 -0.27
CA GLU A 238 -5.11 28.88 -1.60
C GLU A 238 -4.34 27.82 -2.40
N ILE A 239 -3.65 26.90 -1.70
CA ILE A 239 -2.88 25.83 -2.32
C ILE A 239 -3.73 24.59 -2.40
N LYS A 240 -4.54 24.52 -3.43
CA LYS A 240 -5.26 23.33 -3.84
C LYS A 240 -4.58 22.75 -5.08
N ASN A 241 -4.17 21.50 -5.05
CA ASN A 241 -3.58 20.81 -6.20
C ASN A 241 -3.75 19.30 -6.09
N GLN A 242 -4.81 18.84 -5.44
CA GLN A 242 -5.14 17.43 -5.36
C GLN A 242 -6.00 17.04 -6.56
N LYS A 243 -5.38 16.35 -7.53
CA LYS A 243 -6.05 15.98 -8.78
C LYS A 243 -6.77 14.63 -8.71
N THR A 244 -6.44 13.80 -7.73
CA THR A 244 -6.84 12.39 -7.69
C THR A 244 -7.42 12.04 -6.32
N ASN A 245 -8.51 11.27 -6.30
CA ASN A 245 -9.04 10.73 -5.05
C ASN A 245 -8.14 9.59 -4.55
N TYR A 246 -7.94 9.47 -3.24
CA TYR A 246 -7.14 8.40 -2.62
C TYR A 246 -7.97 7.50 -1.71
N ILE A 247 -7.81 6.20 -1.87
CA ILE A 247 -8.04 5.24 -0.79
C ILE A 247 -6.73 5.11 -0.03
N ALA A 248 -6.71 5.54 1.23
CA ALA A 248 -5.49 5.68 1.99
C ALA A 248 -5.34 4.61 3.07
N ALA A 249 -4.26 4.67 3.84
CA ALA A 249 -3.80 3.60 4.72
C ALA A 249 -4.86 3.10 5.71
N ASP A 250 -5.73 4.00 6.26
CA ASP A 250 -6.76 3.57 7.21
C ASP A 250 -7.86 2.72 6.54
N VAL A 251 -8.27 3.02 5.32
CA VAL A 251 -9.22 2.18 4.57
C VAL A 251 -8.51 0.94 4.04
N MET A 252 -7.29 1.09 3.52
CA MET A 252 -6.54 -0.05 2.99
C MET A 252 -6.37 -1.16 4.02
N ARG A 253 -6.02 -0.85 5.27
CA ARG A 253 -5.82 -1.83 6.34
C ARG A 253 -7.10 -2.56 6.78
N ARG A 254 -8.27 -2.12 6.30
CA ARG A 254 -9.55 -2.79 6.57
C ARG A 254 -9.76 -4.02 5.69
N PHE A 255 -8.85 -4.27 4.76
CA PHE A 255 -8.89 -5.40 3.83
C PHE A 255 -7.52 -6.07 3.71
N ASN A 256 -7.53 -7.35 3.41
CA ASN A 256 -6.40 -8.04 2.81
C ASN A 256 -6.53 -7.92 1.29
N TRP A 257 -5.46 -7.56 0.62
CA TRP A 257 -5.43 -7.26 -0.82
C TRP A 257 -4.54 -8.26 -1.54
N ILE A 258 -5.01 -8.88 -2.62
CA ILE A 258 -4.18 -9.69 -3.52
C ILE A 258 -4.21 -9.03 -4.89
N PHE A 259 -3.05 -8.63 -5.38
CA PHE A 259 -2.87 -8.05 -6.72
C PHE A 259 -2.43 -9.16 -7.66
N ASP A 260 -3.03 -9.22 -8.86
CA ASP A 260 -2.61 -10.18 -9.86
C ASP A 260 -1.28 -9.79 -10.53
N ALA A 261 -0.65 -10.75 -11.21
CA ALA A 261 0.64 -10.55 -11.87
C ALA A 261 0.54 -9.54 -13.03
N ASP A 262 -0.60 -9.52 -13.72
CA ASP A 262 -0.84 -8.66 -14.89
C ASP A 262 -1.31 -7.24 -14.53
N ARG A 263 -1.52 -6.96 -13.25
CA ARG A 263 -2.01 -5.66 -12.74
C ARG A 263 -3.36 -5.23 -13.32
N ARG A 264 -4.26 -6.17 -13.56
CA ARG A 264 -5.61 -5.91 -14.11
C ARG A 264 -6.71 -6.16 -13.09
N LYS A 265 -6.42 -6.97 -12.08
CA LYS A 265 -7.38 -7.35 -11.04
C LYS A 265 -6.76 -7.20 -9.67
N VAL A 266 -7.60 -6.84 -8.73
CA VAL A 266 -7.30 -6.92 -7.31
C VAL A 266 -8.39 -7.71 -6.61
N TYR A 267 -8.01 -8.52 -5.67
CA TYR A 267 -8.90 -9.37 -4.90
C TYR A 267 -8.86 -8.91 -3.45
N ILE A 268 -10.02 -8.60 -2.88
CA ILE A 268 -10.11 -8.07 -1.52
C ILE A 268 -10.95 -8.97 -0.61
N ARG A 269 -10.57 -9.02 0.65
CA ARG A 269 -11.31 -9.66 1.74
C ARG A 269 -11.20 -8.78 2.98
N LYS A 270 -12.28 -8.62 3.75
CA LYS A 270 -12.21 -7.88 5.02
C LYS A 270 -11.13 -8.46 5.92
N ALA A 271 -10.32 -7.59 6.51
CA ALA A 271 -9.32 -7.98 7.51
C ALA A 271 -10.02 -8.26 8.85
N CYS A 272 -9.60 -9.32 9.52
CA CYS A 272 -10.18 -9.76 10.81
C CYS A 272 -9.79 -8.84 11.98
N ILE A 273 -8.65 -8.16 11.91
CA ILE A 273 -8.13 -7.26 12.98
C ILE A 273 -9.15 -6.17 13.34
N LEU A 274 -9.99 -5.72 12.43
CA LEU A 274 -11.01 -4.70 12.71
C LEU A 274 -12.28 -5.22 13.39
N MET A 275 -12.55 -6.52 13.31
CA MET A 275 -13.66 -7.10 14.08
C MET A 275 -13.41 -7.02 15.59
N LEU A 276 -12.16 -6.98 16.03
CA LEU A 276 -11.78 -6.89 17.45
C LEU A 276 -11.81 -5.46 18.02
N LEU A 277 -11.76 -4.43 17.18
CA LEU A 277 -11.79 -3.02 17.61
C LEU A 277 -13.19 -2.41 17.65
N THR A 278 -14.18 -3.07 17.05
CA THR A 278 -15.59 -2.64 17.04
C THR A 278 -16.40 -3.20 18.22
N ILE A 279 -15.78 -3.97 19.11
CA ILE A 279 -16.42 -4.59 20.30
C ILE A 279 -16.02 -3.83 21.59
N LYS A 280 -15.77 -2.54 21.50
CA LYS A 280 -15.58 -1.70 22.71
C LYS A 280 -16.55 -0.53 22.70
#